data_e9e01462613ef94b994f0ab943c59a88
#
_entry.id   e9e01462613ef94b994f0ab943c59a88
#
_cell.length_a   1.000
_cell.length_b   1.000
_cell.length_c   1.000
_cell.angle_alpha   90.00
_cell.angle_beta   90.00
_cell.angle_gamma   90.00
#
_symmetry.space_group_name_H-M   'P 1'
#
loop_
_entity.id
_entity.type
_entity.pdbx_description
1 polymer ?
#
loop_
_entity_poly.entity_id
_entity_poly.type
_entity_poly.pdbx_seq_one_letter_code
_entity_poly.pdbx_strand_id
1 'polypeptide(L)'
;RDAILRTMLPPAKADEQEPKRGRLRRIIMPGMGGGGMGTLQAILTEMSGLNKPRGFFSKRIRSFLGFKPKKPPKYRILHVFATNQPTALDQALLRPGRVDRIYKVGYPSKEGRVRTYEGYFRRINHAITTEQMERLATITPYATGASIKDLVNESVIIAMKRGSEVVEWTDVLTAKREKQLGPPENVDYIERERHAIAIHEACHAIAAYRLQKDYLIDLATIEKGGTYLGMVSFVKADDHYTQWKSDYESDIMVSLASLAGERMFFE
;
A
#
# COMPACT_ATOMS: atom_id res chain seq x y z
N ARG A 1 8.19 22.34 19.72
CA ARG A 1 8.00 20.85 19.70
C ARG A 1 6.54 20.47 19.87
N ASP A 2 5.74 21.19 20.68
CA ASP A 2 4.33 20.85 20.97
C ASP A 2 3.32 21.34 19.91
N ALA A 3 3.70 22.29 19.06
CA ALA A 3 2.82 22.83 18.02
C ALA A 3 2.63 21.87 16.83
N ILE A 4 3.64 21.10 16.49
CA ILE A 4 3.61 20.18 15.32
C ILE A 4 2.78 18.92 15.61
N LEU A 5 2.78 18.43 16.86
CA LEU A 5 1.97 17.28 17.26
C LEU A 5 0.47 17.57 17.28
N ARG A 6 0.08 18.84 17.47
CA ARG A 6 -1.35 19.25 17.46
C ARG A 6 -1.97 19.31 16.06
N THR A 7 -1.16 19.40 15.02
CA THR A 7 -1.66 19.49 13.64
C THR A 7 -1.91 18.11 13.00
N MET A 8 -1.40 17.04 13.59
CA MET A 8 -1.55 15.67 13.08
C MET A 8 -2.64 14.83 13.76
N LEU A 9 -3.25 15.34 14.83
CA LEU A 9 -4.38 14.67 15.47
C LEU A 9 -5.68 15.39 15.08
N PRO A 10 -6.73 14.69 14.67
CA PRO A 10 -8.03 15.30 14.49
C PRO A 10 -8.49 15.88 15.84
N PRO A 11 -9.21 17.03 15.86
CA PRO A 11 -9.66 17.64 17.10
C PRO A 11 -10.49 16.63 17.88
N ALA A 12 -10.15 16.45 19.14
CA ALA A 12 -10.95 15.67 20.08
C ALA A 12 -12.35 16.29 20.11
N LYS A 13 -13.37 15.52 19.73
CA LYS A 13 -14.76 15.93 19.85
C LYS A 13 -15.05 16.16 21.33
N ALA A 14 -15.52 17.36 21.64
CA ALA A 14 -16.00 17.72 22.95
C ALA A 14 -17.11 16.75 23.42
N ASP A 15 -17.12 16.50 24.71
CA ASP A 15 -18.04 15.70 25.47
C ASP A 15 -19.49 15.69 24.92
N GLU A 16 -19.87 14.62 24.26
CA GLU A 16 -21.26 14.21 24.16
C GLU A 16 -21.56 13.36 25.40
N GLN A 17 -22.39 13.90 26.27
CA GLN A 17 -22.90 13.23 27.44
C GLN A 17 -23.52 11.88 27.08
N GLU A 18 -22.97 10.80 27.61
CA GLU A 18 -23.57 9.47 27.48
C GLU A 18 -25.02 9.46 28.01
N PRO A 19 -25.99 8.99 27.22
CA PRO A 19 -27.33 8.78 27.75
C PRO A 19 -27.27 7.68 28.80
N LYS A 20 -27.80 7.99 30.01
CA LYS A 20 -27.93 7.06 31.13
C LYS A 20 -28.56 5.74 30.66
N ARG A 21 -27.77 4.71 30.51
CA ARG A 21 -28.23 3.35 30.23
C ARG A 21 -29.04 2.83 31.39
N GLY A 22 -30.34 2.71 31.20
CA GLY A 22 -31.23 2.00 32.11
C GLY A 22 -30.75 0.59 32.39
N ARG A 23 -30.60 0.28 33.67
CA ARG A 23 -30.30 -1.04 34.23
C ARG A 23 -31.48 -1.99 33.97
N LEU A 24 -31.56 -2.63 32.80
CA LEU A 24 -32.42 -3.81 32.63
C LEU A 24 -32.17 -4.42 31.27
N ARG A 25 -31.26 -5.36 31.21
CA ARG A 25 -31.28 -6.60 30.40
C ARG A 25 -29.90 -7.25 30.31
N ARG A 26 -29.45 -7.73 31.43
CA ARG A 26 -28.47 -8.81 31.43
C ARG A 26 -29.25 -10.14 31.35
N ILE A 27 -29.74 -10.45 30.17
CA ILE A 27 -30.11 -11.83 29.86
C ILE A 27 -28.81 -12.53 29.49
N ILE A 28 -28.28 -13.28 30.42
CA ILE A 28 -27.18 -14.21 30.25
C ILE A 28 -27.60 -15.22 29.19
N MET A 29 -26.99 -15.16 28.00
CA MET A 29 -26.93 -16.34 27.14
C MET A 29 -25.70 -17.14 27.54
N PRO A 30 -25.86 -18.38 28.00
CA PRO A 30 -24.72 -19.24 28.28
C PRO A 30 -24.12 -19.73 26.98
N GLY A 31 -22.81 -19.54 26.83
CA GLY A 31 -21.92 -20.36 26.06
C GLY A 31 -22.07 -20.34 24.55
N MET A 32 -21.20 -19.52 23.90
CA MET A 32 -20.59 -19.97 22.66
C MET A 32 -19.23 -19.26 22.53
N GLY A 33 -18.21 -19.93 23.05
CA GLY A 33 -16.84 -19.67 22.66
C GLY A 33 -16.64 -20.14 21.21
N GLY A 34 -16.36 -19.20 20.29
CA GLY A 34 -16.09 -19.47 18.89
C GLY A 34 -15.85 -18.15 18.20
N GLY A 35 -14.62 -17.65 18.27
CA GLY A 35 -14.25 -16.40 17.61
C GLY A 35 -14.47 -16.49 16.09
N GLY A 36 -15.08 -15.48 15.51
CA GLY A 36 -15.16 -15.27 14.06
C GLY A 36 -16.44 -15.74 13.36
N MET A 37 -16.96 -16.91 13.69
CA MET A 37 -18.15 -17.46 13.03
C MET A 37 -19.46 -16.75 13.43
N GLY A 38 -19.55 -16.27 14.66
CA GLY A 38 -20.75 -15.60 15.20
C GLY A 38 -21.03 -14.24 14.54
N THR A 39 -19.99 -13.49 14.23
CA THR A 39 -20.12 -12.14 13.62
C THR A 39 -20.61 -12.24 12.18
N LEU A 40 -20.07 -13.17 11.41
CA LEU A 40 -20.48 -13.41 10.03
C LEU A 40 -21.93 -13.89 9.95
N GLN A 41 -22.31 -14.85 10.82
CA GLN A 41 -23.66 -15.35 10.93
C GLN A 41 -24.67 -14.26 11.31
N ALA A 42 -24.25 -13.33 12.19
CA ALA A 42 -25.06 -12.17 12.57
C ALA A 42 -25.29 -11.24 11.37
N ILE A 43 -24.24 -10.94 10.59
CA ILE A 43 -24.34 -10.12 9.37
C ILE A 43 -25.27 -10.79 8.35
N LEU A 44 -25.09 -12.09 8.10
CA LEU A 44 -25.93 -12.85 7.18
C LEU A 44 -27.39 -12.86 7.62
N THR A 45 -27.65 -12.97 8.91
CA THR A 45 -29.01 -12.97 9.48
C THR A 45 -29.65 -11.59 9.34
N GLU A 46 -28.92 -10.52 9.62
CA GLU A 46 -29.42 -9.15 9.48
C GLU A 46 -29.68 -8.79 8.02
N MET A 47 -28.77 -9.13 7.09
CA MET A 47 -28.97 -8.93 5.65
C MET A 47 -30.21 -9.69 5.13
N SER A 48 -30.43 -10.91 5.60
CA SER A 48 -31.61 -11.71 5.26
C SER A 48 -32.86 -11.27 6.04
N GLY A 49 -32.71 -10.65 7.20
CA GLY A 49 -33.78 -10.25 8.10
C GLY A 49 -34.45 -8.92 7.77
N LEU A 50 -33.86 -8.10 6.92
CA LEU A 50 -34.41 -6.79 6.51
C LEU A 50 -35.81 -6.88 5.83
N ASN A 51 -36.14 -8.05 5.32
CA ASN A 51 -37.42 -8.32 4.67
C ASN A 51 -38.48 -8.97 5.60
N LYS A 52 -38.12 -9.21 6.88
CA LYS A 52 -39.04 -9.86 7.84
C LYS A 52 -39.67 -8.84 8.78
N PRO A 53 -41.01 -8.94 9.04
CA PRO A 53 -41.65 -8.04 9.99
C PRO A 53 -41.07 -8.22 11.40
N ARG A 54 -40.58 -7.15 12.00
CA ARG A 54 -40.11 -7.11 13.39
C ARG A 54 -41.28 -6.93 14.34
N GLY A 55 -41.38 -7.78 15.35
CA GLY A 55 -42.37 -7.66 16.41
C GLY A 55 -43.17 -8.95 16.64
N PHE A 56 -42.63 -9.79 17.55
CA PHE A 56 -43.27 -11.06 17.91
C PHE A 56 -44.68 -10.84 18.48
N PHE A 57 -44.86 -9.88 19.36
CA PHE A 57 -46.15 -9.54 19.97
C PHE A 57 -47.15 -8.98 18.96
N SER A 58 -46.74 -8.05 18.12
CA SER A 58 -47.59 -7.49 17.09
C SER A 58 -48.09 -8.51 16.06
N LYS A 59 -47.23 -9.50 15.75
CA LYS A 59 -47.58 -10.60 14.82
C LYS A 59 -48.61 -11.54 15.44
N ARG A 60 -48.46 -11.86 16.76
CA ARG A 60 -49.35 -12.79 17.45
C ARG A 60 -50.74 -12.20 17.76
N ILE A 61 -50.77 -10.91 18.19
CA ILE A 61 -52.00 -10.20 18.45
C ILE A 61 -52.80 -9.97 17.15
N ARG A 62 -52.12 -9.57 16.05
CA ARG A 62 -52.80 -9.39 14.77
C ARG A 62 -53.30 -10.69 14.15
N SER A 63 -52.51 -11.79 14.33
CA SER A 63 -52.95 -13.12 13.88
C SER A 63 -54.20 -13.59 14.65
N PHE A 64 -54.27 -13.28 15.92
CA PHE A 64 -55.45 -13.60 16.75
C PHE A 64 -56.70 -12.79 16.35
N LEU A 65 -56.50 -11.54 15.95
CA LEU A 65 -57.58 -10.63 15.49
C LEU A 65 -57.86 -10.76 14.00
N GLY A 66 -57.31 -11.74 13.29
CA GLY A 66 -57.54 -11.98 11.87
C GLY A 66 -56.93 -10.93 10.90
N PHE A 67 -56.09 -10.01 11.41
CA PHE A 67 -55.47 -8.97 10.56
C PHE A 67 -54.18 -9.50 9.92
N LYS A 68 -53.96 -9.13 8.64
CA LYS A 68 -52.69 -9.40 7.93
C LYS A 68 -51.48 -8.71 8.64
N PRO A 69 -50.33 -9.35 8.74
CA PRO A 69 -49.14 -8.75 9.33
C PRO A 69 -48.74 -7.48 8.54
N LYS A 70 -48.35 -6.45 9.27
CA LYS A 70 -47.85 -5.19 8.65
C LYS A 70 -46.62 -5.48 7.81
N LYS A 71 -46.64 -5.06 6.54
CA LYS A 71 -45.45 -5.20 5.67
C LYS A 71 -44.28 -4.45 6.28
N PRO A 72 -43.04 -5.00 6.27
CA PRO A 72 -41.89 -4.29 6.73
C PRO A 72 -41.65 -3.07 5.87
N PRO A 73 -41.09 -1.99 6.45
CA PRO A 73 -40.66 -0.84 5.66
C PRO A 73 -39.61 -1.27 4.65
N LYS A 74 -39.69 -0.77 3.41
CA LYS A 74 -38.69 -1.04 2.37
C LYS A 74 -37.48 -0.16 2.64
N TYR A 75 -36.39 -0.74 3.11
CA TYR A 75 -35.12 -0.08 3.23
C TYR A 75 -34.32 -0.27 1.93
N ARG A 76 -33.71 0.81 1.43
CA ARG A 76 -32.72 0.78 0.35
C ARG A 76 -31.38 1.07 0.99
N ILE A 77 -30.61 0.03 1.30
CA ILE A 77 -29.32 0.12 1.93
C ILE A 77 -28.29 -0.46 0.97
N LEU A 78 -27.29 0.33 0.63
CA LEU A 78 -26.10 -0.14 -0.08
C LEU A 78 -25.12 -0.67 0.95
N HIS A 79 -24.80 -1.96 0.85
CA HIS A 79 -23.75 -2.58 1.64
C HIS A 79 -22.44 -2.60 0.83
N VAL A 80 -21.40 -2.05 1.38
CA VAL A 80 -20.05 -2.08 0.79
C VAL A 80 -19.13 -2.80 1.75
N PHE A 81 -18.51 -3.88 1.26
CA PHE A 81 -17.54 -4.67 2.01
C PHE A 81 -16.16 -4.49 1.38
N ALA A 82 -15.13 -4.31 2.20
CA ALA A 82 -13.74 -4.27 1.76
C ALA A 82 -12.94 -5.30 2.55
N THR A 83 -12.14 -6.09 1.86
CA THR A 83 -11.25 -7.09 2.45
C THR A 83 -10.00 -7.27 1.61
N ASN A 84 -8.89 -7.55 2.27
CA ASN A 84 -7.64 -7.99 1.63
C ASN A 84 -7.56 -9.53 1.51
N GLN A 85 -8.50 -10.26 2.11
CA GLN A 85 -8.56 -11.73 2.05
C GLN A 85 -9.93 -12.20 1.52
N PRO A 86 -10.18 -12.07 0.21
CA PRO A 86 -11.47 -12.46 -0.38
C PRO A 86 -11.74 -13.96 -0.25
N THR A 87 -10.70 -14.79 -0.21
CA THR A 87 -10.83 -16.25 -0.06
C THR A 87 -11.24 -16.70 1.34
N ALA A 88 -11.07 -15.84 2.35
CA ALA A 88 -11.53 -16.10 3.72
C ALA A 88 -13.02 -15.79 3.91
N LEU A 89 -13.67 -15.16 2.94
CA LEU A 89 -15.09 -14.88 3.00
C LEU A 89 -15.91 -16.15 2.77
N ASP A 90 -16.92 -16.34 3.61
CA ASP A 90 -17.88 -17.44 3.45
C ASP A 90 -18.60 -17.31 2.09
N GLN A 91 -18.66 -18.40 1.33
CA GLN A 91 -19.37 -18.46 0.06
C GLN A 91 -20.86 -18.08 0.20
N ALA A 92 -21.43 -18.22 1.38
CA ALA A 92 -22.80 -17.78 1.63
C ALA A 92 -23.00 -16.28 1.50
N LEU A 93 -21.95 -15.45 1.73
CA LEU A 93 -22.00 -14.00 1.47
C LEU A 93 -22.04 -13.68 -0.03
N LEU A 94 -21.39 -14.49 -0.84
CA LEU A 94 -21.22 -14.27 -2.28
C LEU A 94 -22.43 -14.75 -3.11
N ARG A 95 -23.48 -15.25 -2.45
CA ARG A 95 -24.71 -15.67 -3.14
C ARG A 95 -25.51 -14.46 -3.64
N PRO A 96 -26.16 -14.57 -4.79
CA PRO A 96 -27.04 -13.52 -5.34
C PRO A 96 -28.05 -13.01 -4.30
N GLY A 97 -28.25 -11.69 -4.28
CA GLY A 97 -29.13 -11.00 -3.31
C GLY A 97 -28.42 -10.63 -1.99
N ARG A 98 -27.09 -10.82 -1.89
CA ARG A 98 -26.25 -10.40 -0.75
C ARG A 98 -25.11 -9.53 -1.25
N VAL A 99 -24.02 -10.13 -1.73
CA VAL A 99 -22.91 -9.43 -2.39
C VAL A 99 -23.01 -9.73 -3.88
N ASP A 100 -23.64 -8.85 -4.63
CA ASP A 100 -23.92 -9.08 -6.04
C ASP A 100 -22.76 -8.69 -6.96
N ARG A 101 -21.86 -7.84 -6.48
CA ARG A 101 -20.73 -7.35 -7.27
C ARG A 101 -19.44 -7.39 -6.49
N ILE A 102 -18.42 -7.97 -7.09
CA ILE A 102 -17.08 -8.08 -6.54
C ILE A 102 -16.14 -7.31 -7.47
N TYR A 103 -15.43 -6.35 -6.90
CA TYR A 103 -14.40 -5.58 -7.60
C TYR A 103 -13.04 -5.92 -7.01
N LYS A 104 -12.15 -6.44 -7.83
CA LYS A 104 -10.75 -6.65 -7.45
C LYS A 104 -10.00 -5.35 -7.70
N VAL A 105 -9.51 -4.73 -6.63
CA VAL A 105 -8.65 -3.55 -6.71
C VAL A 105 -7.20 -4.03 -6.76
N GLY A 106 -6.56 -3.88 -7.91
CA GLY A 106 -5.16 -4.21 -8.13
C GLY A 106 -4.22 -3.04 -7.79
N TYR A 107 -2.97 -3.16 -8.23
CA TYR A 107 -2.02 -2.05 -8.15
C TYR A 107 -2.48 -0.88 -9.03
N PRO A 108 -2.26 0.36 -8.59
CA PRO A 108 -2.59 1.53 -9.39
C PRO A 108 -1.71 1.60 -10.66
N SER A 109 -2.30 2.05 -11.77
CA SER A 109 -1.54 2.38 -12.97
C SER A 109 -0.53 3.51 -12.70
N LYS A 110 0.37 3.79 -13.64
CA LYS A 110 1.33 4.90 -13.51
C LYS A 110 0.63 6.23 -13.22
N GLU A 111 -0.44 6.56 -13.97
CA GLU A 111 -1.24 7.77 -13.74
C GLU A 111 -1.94 7.75 -12.37
N GLY A 112 -2.39 6.57 -11.93
CA GLY A 112 -2.98 6.37 -10.60
C GLY A 112 -1.95 6.63 -9.50
N ARG A 113 -0.68 6.20 -9.70
CA ARG A 113 0.41 6.49 -8.78
C ARG A 113 0.73 7.99 -8.74
N VAL A 114 0.81 8.66 -9.90
CA VAL A 114 1.03 10.12 -9.97
C VAL A 114 -0.03 10.86 -9.14
N ARG A 115 -1.32 10.60 -9.39
CA ARG A 115 -2.42 11.23 -8.64
C ARG A 115 -2.35 10.93 -7.15
N THR A 116 -1.88 9.76 -6.78
CA THR A 116 -1.71 9.38 -5.37
C THR A 116 -0.57 10.16 -4.73
N TYR A 117 0.57 10.32 -5.41
CA TYR A 117 1.67 11.18 -4.96
C TYR A 117 1.23 12.63 -4.82
N GLU A 118 0.56 13.20 -5.83
CA GLU A 118 0.00 14.55 -5.76
C GLU A 118 -0.91 14.74 -4.53
N GLY A 119 -1.78 13.76 -4.26
CA GLY A 119 -2.69 13.78 -3.12
C GLY A 119 -1.98 13.79 -1.76
N TYR A 120 -0.85 13.10 -1.64
CA TYR A 120 -0.07 13.10 -0.41
C TYR A 120 0.85 14.32 -0.30
N PHE A 121 1.57 14.70 -1.35
CA PHE A 121 2.44 15.88 -1.35
C PHE A 121 1.66 17.17 -1.11
N ARG A 122 0.44 17.30 -1.64
CA ARG A 122 -0.43 18.49 -1.38
C ARG A 122 -0.65 18.78 0.11
N ARG A 123 -0.43 17.81 1.00
CA ARG A 123 -0.67 17.94 2.44
C ARG A 123 0.56 18.36 3.25
N ILE A 124 1.69 18.51 2.60
CA ILE A 124 2.96 18.84 3.21
C ILE A 124 3.66 19.96 2.44
N ASN A 125 4.64 20.61 3.06
CA ASN A 125 5.47 21.58 2.38
C ASN A 125 6.51 20.84 1.52
N HIS A 126 6.48 21.06 0.22
CA HIS A 126 7.38 20.39 -0.72
C HIS A 126 7.78 21.29 -1.90
N ALA A 127 8.94 21.03 -2.47
CA ALA A 127 9.46 21.64 -3.70
C ALA A 127 9.42 20.66 -4.90
N ILE A 128 8.64 19.57 -4.79
CA ILE A 128 8.57 18.53 -5.83
C ILE A 128 7.72 19.02 -6.99
N THR A 129 8.26 18.97 -8.21
CA THR A 129 7.54 19.34 -9.43
C THR A 129 6.65 18.20 -9.94
N THR A 130 5.69 18.52 -10.80
CA THR A 130 4.84 17.51 -11.46
C THR A 130 5.66 16.49 -12.23
N GLU A 131 6.69 16.93 -12.96
CA GLU A 131 7.60 16.08 -13.71
C GLU A 131 8.36 15.11 -12.79
N GLN A 132 8.79 15.58 -11.62
CA GLN A 132 9.42 14.73 -10.60
C GLN A 132 8.44 13.70 -10.04
N MET A 133 7.16 14.05 -9.87
CA MET A 133 6.13 13.08 -9.43
C MET A 133 5.86 12.02 -10.50
N GLU A 134 5.85 12.39 -11.79
CA GLU A 134 5.75 11.45 -12.90
C GLU A 134 6.96 10.50 -12.94
N ARG A 135 8.16 11.04 -12.75
CA ARG A 135 9.39 10.25 -12.64
C ARG A 135 9.34 9.32 -11.45
N LEU A 136 8.88 9.81 -10.29
CA LEU A 136 8.74 8.99 -9.08
C LEU A 136 7.76 7.83 -9.31
N ALA A 137 6.63 8.10 -9.96
CA ALA A 137 5.67 7.05 -10.32
C ALA A 137 6.27 6.01 -11.27
N THR A 138 7.18 6.41 -12.16
CA THR A 138 7.90 5.48 -13.04
C THR A 138 8.87 4.59 -12.26
N ILE A 139 9.68 5.18 -11.37
CA ILE A 139 10.69 4.44 -10.60
C ILE A 139 10.14 3.72 -9.36
N THR A 140 8.82 3.75 -9.16
CA THR A 140 8.12 2.98 -8.10
C THR A 140 7.02 2.11 -8.70
N PRO A 141 7.35 1.14 -9.57
CA PRO A 141 6.36 0.24 -10.15
C PRO A 141 5.66 -0.55 -9.06
N TYR A 142 4.38 -0.87 -9.28
CA TYR A 142 3.55 -1.64 -8.34
C TYR A 142 3.40 -1.03 -6.93
N ALA A 143 3.77 0.24 -6.74
CA ALA A 143 3.57 0.89 -5.47
C ALA A 143 2.07 1.01 -5.14
N THR A 144 1.70 0.59 -3.95
CA THR A 144 0.35 0.73 -3.40
C THR A 144 0.15 2.11 -2.79
N GLY A 145 -1.09 2.52 -2.55
CA GLY A 145 -1.36 3.78 -1.83
C GLY A 145 -0.73 3.82 -0.43
N ALA A 146 -0.59 2.66 0.22
CA ALA A 146 0.08 2.54 1.52
C ALA A 146 1.60 2.76 1.40
N SER A 147 2.25 2.10 0.43
CA SER A 147 3.69 2.27 0.21
C SER A 147 4.05 3.68 -0.29
N ILE A 148 3.19 4.30 -1.09
CA ILE A 148 3.34 5.71 -1.50
C ILE A 148 3.26 6.64 -0.29
N LYS A 149 2.24 6.48 0.56
CA LYS A 149 2.11 7.24 1.80
C LYS A 149 3.34 7.10 2.68
N ASP A 150 3.82 5.88 2.83
CA ASP A 150 4.95 5.55 3.66
C ASP A 150 6.25 6.19 3.11
N LEU A 151 6.45 6.18 1.78
CA LEU A 151 7.58 6.87 1.13
C LEU A 151 7.51 8.38 1.35
N VAL A 152 6.35 9.00 1.19
CA VAL A 152 6.19 10.44 1.43
C VAL A 152 6.45 10.80 2.89
N ASN A 153 5.98 9.99 3.85
CA ASN A 153 6.26 10.21 5.26
C ASN A 153 7.76 10.11 5.58
N GLU A 154 8.45 9.12 5.00
CA GLU A 154 9.91 8.97 5.19
C GLU A 154 10.66 10.16 4.60
N SER A 155 10.23 10.68 3.45
CA SER A 155 10.83 11.88 2.85
C SER A 155 10.71 13.10 3.77
N VAL A 156 9.60 13.24 4.49
CA VAL A 156 9.42 14.30 5.51
C VAL A 156 10.41 14.10 6.66
N ILE A 157 10.58 12.86 7.14
CA ILE A 157 11.51 12.55 8.22
C ILE A 157 12.96 12.91 7.81
N ILE A 158 13.35 12.58 6.57
CA ILE A 158 14.67 12.91 6.03
C ILE A 158 14.86 14.42 5.91
N ALA A 159 13.88 15.15 5.39
CA ALA A 159 13.92 16.61 5.33
C ALA A 159 14.10 17.22 6.74
N MET A 160 13.35 16.72 7.73
CA MET A 160 13.48 17.15 9.13
C MET A 160 14.87 16.84 9.73
N LYS A 161 15.44 15.67 9.44
CA LYS A 161 16.82 15.31 9.84
C LYS A 161 17.84 16.26 9.23
N ARG A 162 17.60 16.74 8.00
CA ARG A 162 18.44 17.76 7.32
C ARG A 162 18.21 19.18 7.89
N GLY A 163 17.22 19.38 8.76
CA GLY A 163 16.87 20.68 9.32
C GLY A 163 15.98 21.54 8.42
N SER A 164 15.31 20.95 7.45
CA SER A 164 14.39 21.63 6.54
C SER A 164 12.93 21.28 6.83
N GLU A 165 12.03 22.25 6.70
CA GLU A 165 10.59 22.06 6.76
C GLU A 165 9.99 21.77 5.36
N VAL A 166 10.80 21.87 4.30
CA VAL A 166 10.40 21.67 2.91
C VAL A 166 11.06 20.40 2.39
N VAL A 167 10.24 19.48 1.88
CA VAL A 167 10.71 18.24 1.25
C VAL A 167 11.20 18.53 -0.15
N GLU A 168 12.46 18.18 -0.43
CA GLU A 168 13.09 18.30 -1.72
C GLU A 168 13.18 16.95 -2.45
N TRP A 169 13.49 16.99 -3.73
CA TRP A 169 13.64 15.79 -4.54
C TRP A 169 14.70 14.83 -4.02
N THR A 170 15.79 15.35 -3.50
CA THR A 170 16.87 14.56 -2.87
C THR A 170 16.39 13.78 -1.66
N ASP A 171 15.50 14.36 -0.83
CA ASP A 171 14.92 13.68 0.33
C ASP A 171 14.05 12.49 -0.11
N VAL A 172 13.27 12.67 -1.18
CA VAL A 172 12.43 11.60 -1.74
C VAL A 172 13.27 10.45 -2.30
N LEU A 173 14.34 10.76 -3.02
CA LEU A 173 15.25 9.73 -3.55
C LEU A 173 15.98 8.99 -2.42
N THR A 174 16.42 9.70 -1.38
CA THR A 174 17.04 9.09 -0.21
C THR A 174 16.05 8.18 0.51
N ALA A 175 14.81 8.65 0.74
CA ALA A 175 13.75 7.83 1.34
C ALA A 175 13.49 6.56 0.54
N LYS A 176 13.41 6.68 -0.79
CA LYS A 176 13.22 5.54 -1.67
C LYS A 176 14.36 4.53 -1.55
N ARG A 177 15.60 5.01 -1.58
CA ARG A 177 16.81 4.18 -1.43
C ARG A 177 16.82 3.45 -0.08
N GLU A 178 16.62 4.18 1.02
CA GLU A 178 16.61 3.58 2.36
C GLU A 178 15.51 2.54 2.55
N LYS A 179 14.35 2.75 1.92
CA LYS A 179 13.26 1.77 1.95
C LYS A 179 13.52 0.52 1.11
N GLN A 180 14.24 0.65 0.02
CA GLN A 180 14.56 -0.48 -0.86
C GLN A 180 15.76 -1.28 -0.35
N LEU A 181 16.77 -0.60 0.13
CA LEU A 181 18.10 -1.18 0.41
C LEU A 181 18.44 -1.19 1.90
N GLY A 182 17.68 -0.47 2.72
CA GLY A 182 18.06 -0.14 4.08
C GLY A 182 19.02 1.05 4.14
N PRO A 183 19.35 1.54 5.36
CA PRO A 183 20.35 2.57 5.54
C PRO A 183 21.72 2.05 5.11
N PRO A 184 22.55 2.90 4.46
CA PRO A 184 23.90 2.51 4.11
C PRO A 184 24.72 2.21 5.38
N GLU A 185 25.59 1.21 5.30
CA GLU A 185 26.56 0.96 6.35
C GLU A 185 27.66 2.04 6.30
N ASN A 186 28.03 2.55 7.46
CA ASN A 186 29.13 3.52 7.56
C ASN A 186 30.49 2.79 7.51
N VAL A 187 30.85 2.31 6.31
CA VAL A 187 32.10 1.59 6.05
C VAL A 187 32.87 2.33 4.97
N ASP A 188 34.10 2.69 5.29
CA ASP A 188 35.04 3.25 4.34
C ASP A 188 35.80 2.11 3.64
N TYR A 189 35.66 2.00 2.33
CA TYR A 189 36.50 1.11 1.54
C TYR A 189 37.90 1.64 1.41
N ILE A 190 38.89 0.73 1.42
CA ILE A 190 40.25 1.10 0.95
C ILE A 190 40.16 1.43 -0.56
N GLU A 191 41.01 2.34 -1.03
CA GLU A 191 40.91 2.88 -2.41
C GLU A 191 40.90 1.79 -3.50
N ARG A 192 41.65 0.73 -3.31
CA ARG A 192 41.71 -0.41 -4.24
C ARG A 192 40.38 -1.14 -4.35
N GLU A 193 39.68 -1.38 -3.24
CA GLU A 193 38.36 -2.03 -3.21
C GLU A 193 37.31 -1.09 -3.79
N ARG A 194 37.33 0.18 -3.39
CA ARG A 194 36.45 1.21 -3.91
C ARG A 194 36.49 1.28 -5.43
N HIS A 195 37.70 1.25 -6.00
CA HIS A 195 37.91 1.30 -7.43
C HIS A 195 37.37 0.01 -8.11
N ALA A 196 37.65 -1.16 -7.53
CA ALA A 196 37.17 -2.43 -8.06
C ALA A 196 35.64 -2.52 -8.06
N ILE A 197 34.99 -2.15 -6.95
CA ILE A 197 33.52 -2.12 -6.84
C ILE A 197 32.93 -1.11 -7.84
N ALA A 198 33.54 0.06 -7.98
CA ALA A 198 33.07 1.08 -8.92
C ALA A 198 33.10 0.60 -10.38
N ILE A 199 34.17 -0.10 -10.79
CA ILE A 199 34.24 -0.71 -12.12
C ILE A 199 33.20 -1.81 -12.30
N HIS A 200 33.05 -2.69 -11.31
CA HIS A 200 32.06 -3.76 -11.30
C HIS A 200 30.65 -3.21 -11.57
N GLU A 201 30.20 -2.25 -10.76
CA GLU A 201 28.89 -1.65 -10.86
C GLU A 201 28.73 -0.81 -12.15
N ALA A 202 29.79 -0.09 -12.56
CA ALA A 202 29.77 0.68 -13.81
C ALA A 202 29.57 -0.24 -15.02
N CYS A 203 30.16 -1.43 -15.04
CA CYS A 203 29.99 -2.42 -16.12
C CYS A 203 28.54 -2.90 -16.20
N HIS A 204 27.91 -3.19 -15.07
CA HIS A 204 26.47 -3.50 -15.03
C HIS A 204 25.64 -2.34 -15.59
N ALA A 205 25.90 -1.11 -15.13
CA ALA A 205 25.15 0.07 -15.56
C ALA A 205 25.30 0.33 -17.08
N ILE A 206 26.51 0.25 -17.63
CA ILE A 206 26.78 0.46 -19.06
C ILE A 206 26.12 -0.61 -19.89
N ALA A 207 26.23 -1.87 -19.50
CA ALA A 207 25.62 -2.99 -20.21
C ALA A 207 24.08 -2.87 -20.22
N ALA A 208 23.46 -2.55 -19.07
CA ALA A 208 22.05 -2.31 -18.98
C ALA A 208 21.60 -1.14 -19.86
N TYR A 209 22.29 -0.01 -19.82
CA TYR A 209 22.00 1.15 -20.67
C TYR A 209 22.04 0.84 -22.16
N ARG A 210 22.93 -0.07 -22.58
CA ARG A 210 23.10 -0.44 -23.99
C ARG A 210 22.14 -1.53 -24.45
N LEU A 211 21.83 -2.48 -23.61
CA LEU A 211 21.12 -3.71 -23.97
C LEU A 211 19.64 -3.69 -23.57
N GLN A 212 19.31 -3.03 -22.47
CA GLN A 212 17.96 -3.00 -21.89
C GLN A 212 17.28 -1.67 -22.20
N LYS A 213 16.82 -1.47 -23.43
CA LYS A 213 16.25 -0.19 -23.90
C LYS A 213 14.96 0.24 -23.19
N ASP A 214 14.21 -0.74 -22.69
CA ASP A 214 12.94 -0.52 -21.99
C ASP A 214 13.12 -0.33 -20.47
N TYR A 215 14.37 -0.30 -20.00
CA TYR A 215 14.70 -0.11 -18.60
C TYR A 215 15.37 1.25 -18.37
N LEU A 216 15.10 1.79 -17.21
CA LEU A 216 15.76 2.99 -16.70
C LEU A 216 16.69 2.57 -15.56
N ILE A 217 17.89 3.11 -15.54
CA ILE A 217 18.76 2.98 -14.38
C ILE A 217 18.19 3.88 -13.29
N ASP A 218 17.75 3.25 -12.21
CA ASP A 218 17.15 3.94 -11.08
C ASP A 218 18.19 4.38 -10.06
N LEU A 219 19.16 3.51 -9.81
CA LEU A 219 20.25 3.74 -8.88
C LEU A 219 21.50 3.01 -9.36
N ALA A 220 22.65 3.69 -9.24
CA ALA A 220 23.97 3.08 -9.29
C ALA A 220 24.76 3.63 -8.10
N THR A 221 25.25 2.77 -7.23
CA THR A 221 25.96 3.15 -6.01
C THR A 221 27.06 2.16 -5.68
N ILE A 222 28.10 2.67 -5.03
CA ILE A 222 29.15 1.89 -4.40
C ILE A 222 29.03 1.91 -2.87
N GLU A 223 27.97 2.49 -2.33
CA GLU A 223 27.70 2.44 -0.90
C GLU A 223 27.39 1.00 -0.47
N LYS A 224 28.08 0.54 0.58
CA LYS A 224 27.84 -0.78 1.14
C LYS A 224 26.50 -0.83 1.86
N GLY A 225 25.76 -1.90 1.64
CA GLY A 225 24.60 -2.26 2.44
C GLY A 225 24.79 -3.61 3.12
N GLY A 226 23.80 -4.06 3.88
CA GLY A 226 23.90 -5.29 4.68
C GLY A 226 24.25 -6.56 3.90
N THR A 227 23.89 -6.62 2.60
CA THR A 227 24.09 -7.82 1.75
C THR A 227 24.78 -7.52 0.41
N TYR A 228 25.18 -6.29 0.14
CA TYR A 228 25.82 -5.88 -1.11
C TYR A 228 26.98 -4.91 -0.84
N LEU A 229 27.98 -4.89 -1.72
CA LEU A 229 29.12 -3.97 -1.69
C LEU A 229 28.87 -2.72 -2.55
N GLY A 230 28.19 -2.87 -3.64
CA GLY A 230 27.68 -1.86 -4.53
C GLY A 230 26.40 -2.38 -5.16
N MET A 231 25.69 -1.57 -5.93
CA MET A 231 24.46 -2.00 -6.59
C MET A 231 24.11 -1.12 -7.78
N VAL A 232 23.65 -1.76 -8.84
CA VAL A 232 22.90 -1.10 -9.91
C VAL A 232 21.47 -1.64 -9.93
N SER A 233 20.50 -0.77 -9.83
CA SER A 233 19.07 -1.10 -9.87
C SER A 233 18.45 -0.54 -11.15
N PHE A 234 17.59 -1.35 -11.77
CA PHE A 234 16.87 -0.99 -12.97
C PHE A 234 15.37 -1.12 -12.74
N VAL A 235 14.60 -0.25 -13.37
CA VAL A 235 13.14 -0.32 -13.40
C VAL A 235 12.66 -0.25 -14.84
N LYS A 236 11.60 -0.97 -15.18
CA LYS A 236 10.96 -0.83 -16.49
C LYS A 236 10.35 0.56 -16.61
N ALA A 237 10.54 1.21 -17.76
CA ALA A 237 9.97 2.51 -18.04
C ALA A 237 8.44 2.49 -18.05
N ASP A 238 7.86 1.37 -18.50
CA ASP A 238 6.44 1.12 -18.56
C ASP A 238 6.07 -0.16 -17.81
N ASP A 239 4.82 -0.26 -17.34
CA ASP A 239 4.29 -1.44 -16.66
C ASP A 239 4.06 -2.57 -17.68
N HIS A 240 5.03 -3.49 -17.86
CA HIS A 240 4.93 -4.66 -18.73
C HIS A 240 4.60 -5.91 -17.91
N TYR A 241 3.71 -6.74 -18.45
CA TYR A 241 3.29 -8.00 -17.81
C TYR A 241 3.90 -9.25 -18.45
N THR A 242 4.69 -9.08 -19.51
CA THR A 242 5.33 -10.16 -20.25
C THR A 242 6.83 -9.87 -20.39
N GLN A 243 7.60 -10.93 -20.63
CA GLN A 243 9.03 -10.86 -20.96
C GLN A 243 9.28 -11.59 -22.28
N TRP A 244 10.14 -11.01 -23.08
CA TRP A 244 10.58 -11.58 -24.35
C TRP A 244 11.87 -12.37 -24.15
N LYS A 245 12.17 -13.28 -25.08
CA LYS A 245 13.45 -14.00 -25.07
C LYS A 245 14.65 -13.04 -25.05
N SER A 246 14.58 -11.94 -25.82
CA SER A 246 15.59 -10.89 -25.83
C SER A 246 15.83 -10.23 -24.47
N ASP A 247 14.79 -10.13 -23.62
CA ASP A 247 14.93 -9.55 -22.27
C ASP A 247 15.79 -10.46 -21.40
N TYR A 248 15.53 -11.79 -21.43
CA TYR A 248 16.33 -12.76 -20.70
C TYR A 248 17.77 -12.81 -21.20
N GLU A 249 18.01 -12.74 -22.52
CA GLU A 249 19.34 -12.68 -23.10
C GLU A 249 20.09 -11.42 -22.64
N SER A 250 19.39 -10.27 -22.59
CA SER A 250 19.94 -9.02 -22.08
C SER A 250 20.26 -9.10 -20.60
N ASP A 251 19.38 -9.70 -19.79
CA ASP A 251 19.59 -9.89 -18.35
C ASP A 251 20.86 -10.73 -18.08
N ILE A 252 21.07 -11.79 -18.86
CA ILE A 252 22.28 -12.63 -18.76
C ILE A 252 23.53 -11.81 -19.13
N MET A 253 23.48 -11.06 -20.23
CA MET A 253 24.62 -10.23 -20.66
C MET A 253 24.95 -9.15 -19.62
N VAL A 254 23.94 -8.48 -19.07
CA VAL A 254 24.12 -7.50 -17.99
C VAL A 254 24.72 -8.14 -16.74
N SER A 255 24.24 -9.32 -16.36
CA SER A 255 24.78 -10.05 -15.20
C SER A 255 26.24 -10.47 -15.36
N LEU A 256 26.69 -10.77 -16.58
CA LEU A 256 28.06 -11.15 -16.88
C LEU A 256 28.98 -9.96 -17.20
N ALA A 257 28.44 -8.77 -17.36
CA ALA A 257 29.19 -7.60 -17.77
C ALA A 257 30.29 -7.19 -16.78
N SER A 258 30.03 -7.37 -15.48
CA SER A 258 31.01 -7.07 -14.45
C SER A 258 32.24 -7.99 -14.53
N LEU A 259 32.01 -9.29 -14.75
CA LEU A 259 33.12 -10.25 -14.93
C LEU A 259 33.98 -9.91 -16.16
N ALA A 260 33.34 -9.51 -17.27
CA ALA A 260 34.05 -9.06 -18.46
C ALA A 260 34.84 -7.77 -18.19
N GLY A 261 34.26 -6.83 -17.45
CA GLY A 261 34.92 -5.61 -17.05
C GLY A 261 36.11 -5.84 -16.12
N GLU A 262 35.95 -6.69 -15.12
CA GLU A 262 37.05 -7.02 -14.20
C GLU A 262 38.24 -7.61 -14.96
N ARG A 263 38.01 -8.52 -15.91
CA ARG A 263 39.09 -9.05 -16.78
C ARG A 263 39.73 -7.98 -17.65
N MET A 264 38.92 -7.05 -18.17
CA MET A 264 39.43 -5.99 -19.04
C MET A 264 40.29 -4.96 -18.30
N PHE A 265 39.98 -4.67 -17.05
CA PHE A 265 40.61 -3.57 -16.28
C PHE A 265 41.66 -4.06 -15.27
N PHE A 266 41.67 -5.33 -14.87
CA PHE A 266 42.54 -5.84 -13.80
C PHE A 266 43.40 -7.04 -14.22
N GLU A 267 43.14 -7.70 -15.35
CA GLU A 267 43.97 -8.73 -15.98
C GLU A 267 44.73 -8.11 -17.17
#